data_bb3119998318268cc1cad89245821070
#
_entry.id   bb3119998318268cc1cad89245821070
#
_cell.length_a   1.000
_cell.length_b   1.000
_cell.length_c   1.000
_cell.angle_alpha   90.00
_cell.angle_beta   90.00
_cell.angle_gamma   90.00
#
_symmetry.space_group_name_H-M   'P 1'
#
loop_
_entity.id
_entity.type
_entity.pdbx_description
1 polymer ?
#
loop_
_entity_poly.entity_id
_entity_poly.type
_entity_poly.pdbx_seq_one_letter_code
_entity_poly.pdbx_strand_id
1 'polypeptide(L)'
;MADHQTLRVIPLGGLGEIGKNMMVFELADDIVAVDCGLQFPEAEMLGVDLVIPDTTYLRERLDKVRAILITHGHEDHIGALPYVLRDVNVPVYCTRLTYGLISVKLKEHRLLRESDLRIVEPGEQIQLGDFTA
;
A
#
# COMPACT_ATOMS: atom_id res chain seq x y z
N MET A 1 17.26 30.57 3.51
CA MET A 1 17.63 29.24 4.02
C MET A 1 17.01 28.17 3.13
N ALA A 2 17.83 27.33 2.56
CA ALA A 2 17.29 26.20 1.83
C ALA A 2 16.66 25.23 2.84
N ASP A 3 15.35 25.00 2.71
CA ASP A 3 14.70 23.93 3.45
C ASP A 3 15.24 22.61 2.93
N HIS A 4 16.08 21.98 3.73
CA HIS A 4 16.55 20.64 3.42
C HIS A 4 15.44 19.65 3.76
N GLN A 5 14.57 19.40 2.77
CA GLN A 5 13.56 18.36 2.91
C GLN A 5 14.26 17.01 2.89
N THR A 6 14.06 16.25 3.95
CA THR A 6 14.60 14.89 4.04
C THR A 6 13.58 13.91 3.49
N LEU A 7 14.00 13.14 2.49
CA LEU A 7 13.23 11.99 2.02
C LEU A 7 13.51 10.80 2.93
N ARG A 8 12.47 10.22 3.50
CA ARG A 8 12.56 8.98 4.28
C ARG A 8 12.02 7.83 3.45
N VAL A 9 12.76 6.74 3.41
CA VAL A 9 12.34 5.48 2.78
C VAL A 9 12.23 4.45 3.88
N ILE A 10 11.02 3.98 4.14
CA ILE A 10 10.71 3.13 5.28
C ILE A 10 10.10 1.83 4.78
N PRO A 11 10.84 0.71 4.79
CA PRO A 11 10.25 -0.59 4.45
C PRO A 11 9.38 -1.09 5.60
N LEU A 12 8.14 -1.47 5.28
CA LEU A 12 7.24 -2.11 6.23
C LEU A 12 7.21 -3.63 6.04
N GLY A 13 7.81 -4.13 4.96
CA GLY A 13 7.96 -5.55 4.67
C GLY A 13 8.69 -5.74 3.35
N GLY A 14 9.06 -6.98 3.05
CA GLY A 14 9.69 -7.36 1.78
C GLY A 14 11.22 -7.32 1.76
N LEU A 15 11.87 -6.80 2.78
CA LEU A 15 13.34 -6.82 2.86
C LEU A 15 13.82 -8.08 3.59
N GLY A 16 14.68 -8.84 2.93
CA GLY A 16 15.22 -10.08 3.47
C GLY A 16 14.19 -11.20 3.59
N GLU A 17 13.06 -11.07 2.92
CA GLU A 17 11.97 -12.04 2.96
C GLU A 17 11.21 -12.05 1.63
N ILE A 18 10.41 -13.10 1.40
CA ILE A 18 9.53 -13.20 0.23
C ILE A 18 8.11 -12.87 0.68
N GLY A 19 7.48 -11.94 -0.02
CA GLY A 19 6.11 -11.51 0.31
C GLY A 19 6.06 -10.28 1.20
N LYS A 20 4.87 -9.89 1.58
CA LYS A 20 4.60 -8.77 2.48
C LYS A 20 5.24 -7.45 2.00
N ASN A 21 5.28 -7.25 0.68
CA ASN A 21 5.96 -6.09 0.09
C ASN A 21 5.18 -4.81 0.38
N MET A 22 5.83 -3.88 1.06
CA MET A 22 5.30 -2.54 1.30
C MET A 22 6.42 -1.59 1.63
N MET A 23 6.54 -0.52 0.84
CA MET A 23 7.55 0.51 1.01
C MET A 23 6.87 1.86 1.21
N VAL A 24 7.34 2.63 2.17
CA VAL A 24 6.80 3.96 2.47
C VAL A 24 7.83 5.01 2.12
N PHE A 25 7.38 6.06 1.43
CA PHE A 25 8.17 7.24 1.11
C PHE A 25 7.55 8.44 1.80
N GLU A 26 8.33 9.15 2.59
CA GLU A 26 7.88 10.35 3.30
C GLU A 26 8.75 11.53 2.93
N LEU A 27 8.10 12.62 2.50
CA LEU A 27 8.75 13.89 2.20
C LEU A 27 7.91 15.02 2.78
N ALA A 28 8.48 15.78 3.73
CA ALA A 28 7.77 16.83 4.46
C ALA A 28 6.46 16.29 5.09
N ASP A 29 5.30 16.79 4.68
CA ASP A 29 4.00 16.40 5.23
C ASP A 29 3.27 15.38 4.35
N ASP A 30 3.97 14.78 3.38
CA ASP A 30 3.36 13.85 2.43
C ASP A 30 3.97 12.46 2.56
N ILE A 31 3.10 11.46 2.63
CA ILE A 31 3.48 10.04 2.68
C ILE A 31 2.80 9.31 1.54
N VAL A 32 3.57 8.49 0.82
CA VAL A 32 3.08 7.60 -0.22
C VAL A 32 3.61 6.20 0.06
N ALA A 33 2.72 5.22 0.03
CA ALA A 33 3.10 3.82 0.14
C ALA A 33 3.08 3.16 -1.24
N VAL A 34 4.01 2.25 -1.47
CA VAL A 34 4.10 1.44 -2.69
C VAL A 34 3.93 -0.02 -2.32
N ASP A 35 2.92 -0.63 -2.89
CA ASP A 35 2.47 -1.99 -2.62
C ASP A 35 1.92 -2.20 -1.21
N CYS A 36 1.14 -3.24 -1.04
CA CYS A 36 0.50 -3.61 0.22
C CYS A 36 0.29 -5.12 0.22
N GLY A 37 1.38 -5.84 0.40
CA GLY A 37 1.49 -7.25 0.13
C GLY A 37 1.22 -8.14 1.31
N LEU A 38 0.88 -9.36 0.99
CA LEU A 38 0.61 -10.45 1.90
C LEU A 38 1.80 -11.42 1.89
N GLN A 39 2.05 -12.05 3.02
CA GLN A 39 2.96 -13.19 3.12
C GLN A 39 2.21 -14.38 3.71
N PHE A 40 2.39 -15.56 3.14
CA PHE A 40 1.88 -16.79 3.74
C PHE A 40 2.80 -17.21 4.89
N PRO A 41 2.23 -17.68 6.01
CA PRO A 41 3.04 -18.06 7.16
C PRO A 41 3.91 -19.29 6.86
N GLU A 42 5.08 -19.34 7.49
CA GLU A 42 5.93 -20.52 7.46
C GLU A 42 5.33 -21.64 8.32
N ALA A 43 5.78 -22.87 8.10
CA ALA A 43 5.26 -24.05 8.78
C ALA A 43 5.39 -23.98 10.31
N GLU A 44 6.38 -23.25 10.82
CA GLU A 44 6.61 -23.08 12.25
C GLU A 44 5.64 -22.09 12.91
N MET A 45 4.92 -21.30 12.12
CA MET A 45 3.97 -20.30 12.63
C MET A 45 2.61 -20.93 12.87
N LEU A 46 2.48 -21.72 13.93
CA LEU A 46 1.25 -22.42 14.27
C LEU A 46 0.12 -21.45 14.61
N GLY A 47 -1.08 -21.68 14.03
CA GLY A 47 -2.26 -20.85 14.29
C GLY A 47 -2.27 -19.50 13.55
N VAL A 48 -1.30 -19.25 12.67
CA VAL A 48 -1.24 -18.03 11.85
C VAL A 48 -1.69 -18.37 10.42
N ASP A 49 -2.74 -17.67 9.94
CA ASP A 49 -3.26 -17.86 8.59
C ASP A 49 -2.58 -16.97 7.56
N LEU A 50 -2.31 -15.71 7.94
CA LEU A 50 -1.75 -14.69 7.06
C LEU A 50 -0.77 -13.81 7.83
N VAL A 51 0.21 -13.26 7.10
CA VAL A 51 1.13 -12.26 7.64
C VAL A 51 1.00 -10.99 6.79
N ILE A 52 0.76 -9.87 7.44
CA ILE A 52 0.60 -8.56 6.79
C ILE A 52 1.63 -7.57 7.32
N PRO A 53 1.94 -6.48 6.59
CA PRO A 53 2.84 -5.45 7.08
C PRO A 53 2.29 -4.78 8.34
N ASP A 54 3.18 -4.37 9.24
CA ASP A 54 2.81 -3.53 10.38
C ASP A 54 2.65 -2.08 9.88
N THR A 55 1.42 -1.60 9.89
CA THR A 55 1.08 -0.27 9.38
C THR A 55 0.97 0.79 10.47
N THR A 56 1.51 0.54 11.64
CA THR A 56 1.48 1.50 12.77
C THR A 56 2.00 2.88 12.35
N TYR A 57 3.10 2.92 11.60
CA TYR A 57 3.67 4.17 11.11
C TYR A 57 2.65 5.00 10.31
N LEU A 58 1.87 4.35 9.43
CA LEU A 58 0.85 5.01 8.63
C LEU A 58 -0.37 5.40 9.46
N ARG A 59 -0.80 4.53 10.37
CA ARG A 59 -1.96 4.79 11.22
C ARG A 59 -1.76 5.99 12.14
N GLU A 60 -0.55 6.20 12.61
CA GLU A 60 -0.19 7.36 13.44
C GLU A 60 -0.09 8.66 12.64
N ARG A 61 -0.06 8.58 11.30
CA ARG A 61 0.14 9.70 10.37
C ARG A 61 -0.88 9.74 9.24
N LEU A 62 -2.13 9.33 9.51
CA LEU A 62 -3.18 9.21 8.50
C LEU A 62 -3.42 10.50 7.72
N ASP A 63 -3.35 11.64 8.37
CA ASP A 63 -3.52 12.95 7.75
C ASP A 63 -2.46 13.27 6.70
N LYS A 64 -1.33 12.59 6.74
CA LYS A 64 -0.22 12.77 5.79
C LYS A 64 -0.21 11.74 4.67
N VAL A 65 -0.89 10.62 4.83
CA VAL A 65 -0.88 9.54 3.83
C VAL A 65 -1.75 9.94 2.64
N ARG A 66 -1.11 10.12 1.48
CA ARG A 66 -1.77 10.59 0.25
C ARG A 66 -2.36 9.47 -0.58
N ALA A 67 -1.65 8.34 -0.67
CA ALA A 67 -2.08 7.22 -1.49
C ALA A 67 -1.28 5.96 -1.23
N ILE A 68 -1.80 4.84 -1.73
CA ILE A 68 -1.06 3.60 -1.93
C ILE A 68 -0.97 3.38 -3.43
N LEU A 69 0.24 3.20 -3.95
CA LEU A 69 0.51 2.91 -5.35
C LEU A 69 0.79 1.42 -5.50
N ILE A 70 0.10 0.75 -6.41
CA ILE A 70 0.27 -0.68 -6.63
C ILE A 70 1.03 -0.91 -7.93
N THR A 71 2.13 -1.67 -7.84
CA THR A 71 2.99 -1.98 -8.99
C THR A 71 2.37 -3.03 -9.90
N HIS A 72 1.82 -4.10 -9.34
CA HIS A 72 1.16 -5.18 -10.07
C HIS A 72 0.29 -6.03 -9.14
N GLY A 73 -0.48 -6.96 -9.68
CA GLY A 73 -1.56 -7.65 -9.00
C GLY A 73 -1.23 -8.98 -8.32
N HIS A 74 0.03 -9.28 -8.01
CA HIS A 74 0.38 -10.49 -7.26
C HIS A 74 0.04 -10.33 -5.76
N GLU A 75 -0.28 -11.45 -5.10
CA GLU A 75 -0.71 -11.44 -3.70
C GLU A 75 0.34 -10.83 -2.75
N ASP A 76 1.61 -11.03 -3.02
CA ASP A 76 2.71 -10.43 -2.24
C ASP A 76 2.83 -8.91 -2.43
N HIS A 77 2.01 -8.31 -3.29
CA HIS A 77 1.94 -6.87 -3.55
C HIS A 77 0.57 -6.25 -3.29
N ILE A 78 -0.53 -7.02 -3.33
CA ILE A 78 -1.89 -6.51 -3.10
C ILE A 78 -2.64 -7.22 -1.97
N GLY A 79 -2.16 -8.36 -1.52
CA GLY A 79 -2.93 -9.27 -0.68
C GLY A 79 -3.33 -8.71 0.69
N ALA A 80 -2.60 -7.74 1.22
CA ALA A 80 -2.91 -7.14 2.51
C ALA A 80 -3.89 -5.96 2.41
N LEU A 81 -4.24 -5.49 1.21
CA LEU A 81 -5.15 -4.35 1.04
C LEU A 81 -6.45 -4.47 1.84
N PRO A 82 -7.17 -5.61 1.85
CA PRO A 82 -8.42 -5.69 2.60
C PRO A 82 -8.24 -5.45 4.10
N TYR A 83 -7.09 -5.82 4.63
CA TYR A 83 -6.79 -5.66 6.06
C TYR A 83 -6.29 -4.27 6.38
N VAL A 84 -5.41 -3.72 5.54
CA VAL A 84 -4.81 -2.40 5.75
C VAL A 84 -5.81 -1.27 5.50
N LEU A 85 -6.66 -1.37 4.49
CA LEU A 85 -7.62 -0.31 4.15
C LEU A 85 -8.70 -0.10 5.23
N ARG A 86 -8.91 -1.04 6.11
CA ARG A 86 -9.82 -0.86 7.25
C ARG A 86 -9.33 0.24 8.20
N ASP A 87 -8.01 0.35 8.36
CA ASP A 87 -7.38 1.31 9.26
C ASP A 87 -6.75 2.49 8.51
N VAL A 88 -6.30 2.27 7.28
CA VAL A 88 -5.65 3.27 6.42
C VAL A 88 -6.45 3.37 5.12
N ASN A 89 -7.59 4.05 5.18
CA ASN A 89 -8.48 4.19 4.03
C ASN A 89 -8.06 5.41 3.21
N VAL A 90 -7.22 5.19 2.22
CA VAL A 90 -6.66 6.21 1.32
C VAL A 90 -6.84 5.79 -0.14
N PRO A 91 -6.71 6.73 -1.11
CA PRO A 91 -6.76 6.35 -2.52
C PRO A 91 -5.72 5.29 -2.88
N VAL A 92 -6.13 4.30 -3.66
CA VAL A 92 -5.27 3.24 -4.18
C VAL A 92 -5.22 3.38 -5.69
N TYR A 93 -4.03 3.61 -6.24
CA TYR A 93 -3.79 3.76 -7.66
C TYR A 93 -3.21 2.49 -8.24
N CYS A 94 -3.76 2.02 -9.35
CA CYS A 94 -3.32 0.81 -10.04
C CYS A 94 -3.70 0.85 -11.50
N THR A 95 -3.10 -0.04 -12.31
CA THR A 95 -3.50 -0.21 -13.69
C THR A 95 -4.81 -0.99 -13.79
N ARG A 96 -5.41 -1.00 -14.98
CA ARG A 96 -6.75 -1.58 -15.21
C ARG A 96 -6.85 -3.05 -14.83
N LEU A 97 -5.87 -3.86 -15.21
CA LEU A 97 -5.87 -5.29 -14.88
C LEU A 97 -5.82 -5.50 -13.36
N THR A 98 -4.92 -4.79 -12.70
CA THR A 98 -4.77 -4.85 -11.24
C THR A 98 -6.02 -4.35 -10.52
N TYR A 99 -6.67 -3.33 -11.06
CA TYR A 99 -7.95 -2.84 -10.54
C TYR A 99 -8.99 -3.96 -10.47
N GLY A 100 -9.10 -4.76 -11.53
CA GLY A 100 -10.01 -5.91 -11.55
C GLY A 100 -9.70 -6.91 -10.43
N LEU A 101 -8.43 -7.24 -10.26
CA LEU A 101 -8.00 -8.19 -9.22
C LEU A 101 -8.26 -7.65 -7.81
N ILE A 102 -7.95 -6.39 -7.56
CA ILE A 102 -8.19 -5.75 -6.26
C ILE A 102 -9.68 -5.64 -5.98
N SER A 103 -10.49 -5.29 -6.99
CA SER A 103 -11.95 -5.16 -6.85
C SER A 103 -12.60 -6.44 -6.37
N VAL A 104 -12.20 -7.59 -6.94
CA VAL A 104 -12.72 -8.90 -6.52
C VAL A 104 -12.34 -9.16 -5.06
N LYS A 105 -11.11 -8.90 -4.69
CA LYS A 105 -10.61 -9.09 -3.32
C LYS A 105 -11.34 -8.22 -2.30
N LEU A 106 -11.52 -6.94 -2.60
CA LEU A 106 -12.23 -6.01 -1.72
C LEU A 106 -13.72 -6.34 -1.62
N LYS A 107 -14.33 -6.81 -2.71
CA LYS A 107 -15.72 -7.26 -2.71
C LYS A 107 -15.92 -8.45 -1.78
N GLU A 108 -15.01 -9.42 -1.80
CA GLU A 108 -15.04 -10.58 -0.91
C GLU A 108 -14.98 -10.17 0.57
N HIS A 109 -14.28 -9.10 0.87
CA HIS A 109 -14.15 -8.56 2.23
C HIS A 109 -15.19 -7.47 2.54
N ARG A 110 -16.14 -7.20 1.62
CA ARG A 110 -17.21 -6.19 1.77
C ARG A 110 -16.67 -4.76 1.95
N LEU A 111 -15.54 -4.46 1.32
CA LEU A 111 -14.87 -3.16 1.42
C LEU A 111 -14.88 -2.36 0.11
N LEU A 112 -15.38 -2.93 -0.99
CA LEU A 112 -15.27 -2.28 -2.30
C LEU A 112 -15.96 -0.91 -2.35
N ARG A 113 -17.14 -0.77 -1.75
CA ARG A 113 -17.89 0.50 -1.76
C ARG A 113 -17.24 1.59 -0.93
N GLU A 114 -16.50 1.21 0.11
CA GLU A 114 -15.84 2.15 1.02
C GLU A 114 -14.44 2.53 0.57
N SER A 115 -13.92 1.83 -0.44
CA SER A 115 -12.56 2.00 -0.94
C SER A 115 -12.52 2.95 -2.13
N ASP A 116 -11.43 3.69 -2.23
CA ASP A 116 -11.18 4.64 -3.33
C ASP A 116 -10.13 4.06 -4.25
N LEU A 117 -10.55 3.21 -5.19
CA LEU A 117 -9.67 2.64 -6.21
C LEU A 117 -9.67 3.52 -7.45
N ARG A 118 -8.48 3.86 -7.92
CA ARG A 118 -8.29 4.72 -9.09
C ARG A 118 -7.42 4.03 -10.12
N ILE A 119 -7.88 4.03 -11.38
CA ILE A 119 -7.15 3.45 -12.51
C ILE A 119 -6.23 4.52 -13.08
N VAL A 120 -4.97 4.12 -13.34
CA VAL A 120 -3.99 4.93 -14.06
C VAL A 120 -3.49 4.18 -15.29
N GLU A 121 -3.17 4.93 -16.32
CA GLU A 121 -2.60 4.37 -17.54
C GLU A 121 -1.06 4.44 -17.49
N PRO A 122 -0.36 3.53 -18.17
CA PRO A 122 1.10 3.61 -18.25
C PRO A 122 1.57 4.96 -18.82
N GLY A 123 2.52 5.58 -18.13
CA GLY A 123 3.05 6.89 -18.50
C GLY A 123 2.28 8.07 -17.92
N GLU A 124 1.14 7.83 -17.30
CA GLU A 124 0.38 8.88 -16.60
C GLU A 124 1.12 9.34 -15.34
N GLN A 125 1.11 10.64 -15.11
CA GLN A 125 1.70 11.23 -13.90
C GLN A 125 0.62 11.63 -12.92
N ILE A 126 0.85 11.33 -11.64
CA ILE A 126 -0.07 11.64 -10.56
C ILE A 126 0.65 12.55 -9.57
N GLN A 127 0.01 13.66 -9.21
CA GLN A 127 0.52 14.56 -8.17
C GLN A 127 -0.06 14.16 -6.82
N LEU A 128 0.80 13.84 -5.87
CA LEU A 128 0.45 13.42 -4.51
C LEU A 128 1.21 14.28 -3.51
N GLY A 129 0.66 15.45 -3.18
CA GLY A 129 1.39 16.44 -2.41
C GLY A 129 2.64 16.88 -3.15
N ASP A 130 3.80 16.76 -2.50
CA ASP A 130 5.10 17.07 -3.10
C ASP A 130 5.68 15.94 -3.95
N PHE A 131 5.01 14.79 -4.00
CA PHE A 131 5.41 13.67 -4.85
C PHE A 131 4.74 13.75 -6.22
N THR A 132 5.49 13.40 -7.24
CA THR A 132 4.98 13.09 -8.58
C THR A 132 5.28 11.62 -8.89
N ALA A 133 4.25 10.86 -9.11
CA ALA A 133 4.37 9.43 -9.40
C ALA A 133 4.05 9.13 -10.86
#